data_c6e1b89ee185acc9d418a3a9f1330d40
#
_entry.id   c6e1b89ee185acc9d418a3a9f1330d40
#
_cell.length_a   1.000
_cell.length_b   1.000
_cell.length_c   1.000
_cell.angle_alpha   90.00
_cell.angle_beta   90.00
_cell.angle_gamma   90.00
#
_symmetry.space_group_name_H-M   'P 1'
#
loop_
_entity.id
_entity.type
_entity.pdbx_description
1 polymer ?
#
loop_
_entity_poly.entity_id
_entity_poly.type
_entity_poly.pdbx_seq_one_letter_code
_entity_poly.pdbx_strand_id
1 'polypeptide(L)'
;MKKFLVCLTTFFIILSFSSAQANEAEILKEIEQLKKKIAELEKKLKEREAQEAELKEKLETREKAIDLITEKLGTLSIHGGVVGYYQGASKAKIGGESFPNPDGAGYVADLELSFEPVENGEFYLRLHAGEGDGADRELEEAGALFADLNTMNDDNPGDGDFDLLECYYTHSFLDDRFFLSIGKTEPVVFIDDNEFANDEVGQFVGKPFVNDPVLDSEDEFGPLMAVGFRPSDRFCIVALIQSSSHPLGTEAEQKDIWEDIFEKPLFAGQLTYSPEINGLKGNYRLYGWVQTYDHPEIDSADTDEGWGIGISVDQKISKKVGLFGRFGYHNEEVYEVPWFWSLGANITGLIPSRANDEIGFGVAGLKANDDLPEDDTEFHLEGYYKLVLSDHFALTSDFQYVVNPLGDSSNDDVFAGMLKAEFSF
;
A
#
# COMPACT_ATOMS: atom_id res chain seq x y z
N MET A 1 7.10 -28.35 -18.15
CA MET A 1 8.57 -28.46 -18.06
C MET A 1 9.15 -29.65 -18.84
N LYS A 2 8.73 -30.94 -18.65
CA LYS A 2 9.25 -32.06 -19.42
C LYS A 2 9.19 -31.89 -20.97
N LYS A 3 8.14 -31.26 -21.51
CA LYS A 3 8.02 -31.01 -22.96
C LYS A 3 8.92 -29.89 -23.49
N PHE A 4 9.35 -28.96 -22.62
CA PHE A 4 10.25 -27.87 -23.00
C PHE A 4 11.71 -28.35 -23.10
N LEU A 5 12.09 -29.29 -22.23
CA LEU A 5 13.44 -29.86 -22.25
C LEU A 5 13.69 -30.70 -23.51
N VAL A 6 12.68 -31.44 -23.99
CA VAL A 6 12.77 -32.25 -25.21
C VAL A 6 12.88 -31.39 -26.48
N CYS A 7 12.20 -30.23 -26.52
CA CYS A 7 12.34 -29.29 -27.65
C CYS A 7 13.72 -28.62 -27.71
N LEU A 8 14.32 -28.31 -26.54
CA LEU A 8 15.64 -27.66 -26.49
C LEU A 8 16.74 -28.62 -26.95
N THR A 9 16.69 -29.91 -26.58
CA THR A 9 17.65 -30.92 -27.03
C THR A 9 17.55 -31.21 -28.52
N THR A 10 16.36 -31.19 -29.11
CA THR A 10 16.17 -31.40 -30.56
C THR A 10 16.66 -30.20 -31.38
N PHE A 11 16.53 -28.99 -30.87
CA PHE A 11 16.99 -27.78 -31.56
C PHE A 11 18.52 -27.67 -31.60
N PHE A 12 19.22 -28.11 -30.54
CA PHE A 12 20.71 -28.13 -30.52
C PHE A 12 21.31 -29.19 -31.45
N ILE A 13 20.63 -30.31 -31.69
CA ILE A 13 21.11 -31.36 -32.62
C ILE A 13 21.00 -30.93 -34.08
N ILE A 14 20.04 -30.09 -34.45
CA ILE A 14 19.85 -29.60 -35.83
C ILE A 14 20.85 -28.52 -36.24
N LEU A 15 21.38 -27.73 -35.29
CA LEU A 15 22.37 -26.67 -35.54
C LEU A 15 23.81 -27.18 -35.72
N SER A 16 24.13 -28.42 -35.34
CA SER A 16 25.49 -29.00 -35.47
C SER A 16 25.74 -29.73 -36.79
N PHE A 17 24.78 -29.76 -37.72
CA PHE A 17 24.97 -30.45 -39.00
C PHE A 17 25.50 -29.58 -40.16
N SER A 18 25.84 -28.29 -39.94
CA SER A 18 26.27 -27.39 -41.04
C SER A 18 27.71 -26.89 -40.97
N SER A 19 28.61 -27.60 -40.27
CA SER A 19 30.05 -27.37 -40.52
C SER A 19 30.81 -28.69 -40.48
N ALA A 20 30.96 -29.27 -41.62
CA ALA A 20 31.83 -30.43 -41.86
C ALA A 20 33.28 -30.06 -41.56
N GLN A 21 33.92 -30.83 -40.69
CA GLN A 21 35.31 -30.86 -40.19
C GLN A 21 35.56 -30.28 -38.81
N ALA A 22 34.68 -30.52 -37.82
CA ALA A 22 35.09 -30.47 -36.43
C ALA A 22 35.68 -31.86 -36.03
N ASN A 23 36.86 -31.84 -35.46
CA ASN A 23 37.61 -33.03 -35.06
C ASN A 23 36.78 -33.90 -34.10
N GLU A 24 36.57 -35.18 -34.41
CA GLU A 24 35.72 -36.12 -33.66
C GLU A 24 36.04 -36.13 -32.12
N ALA A 25 37.29 -35.86 -31.76
CA ALA A 25 37.73 -35.69 -30.38
C ALA A 25 37.19 -34.43 -29.69
N GLU A 26 36.88 -33.36 -30.42
CA GLU A 26 36.34 -32.12 -29.89
C GLU A 26 34.82 -32.26 -29.64
N ILE A 27 34.14 -32.91 -30.57
CA ILE A 27 32.72 -33.29 -30.40
C ILE A 27 32.50 -34.21 -29.22
N LEU A 28 33.35 -35.22 -29.03
CA LEU A 28 33.27 -36.11 -27.92
C LEU A 28 33.51 -35.39 -26.56
N LYS A 29 34.42 -34.43 -26.55
CA LYS A 29 34.68 -33.58 -25.37
C LYS A 29 33.51 -32.68 -25.01
N GLU A 30 32.89 -32.09 -26.02
CA GLU A 30 31.64 -31.27 -25.82
C GLU A 30 30.47 -32.14 -25.35
N ILE A 31 30.29 -33.33 -25.91
CA ILE A 31 29.29 -34.29 -25.45
C ILE A 31 29.51 -34.68 -23.98
N GLU A 32 30.75 -34.87 -23.58
CA GLU A 32 31.08 -35.20 -22.20
C GLU A 32 30.85 -34.03 -21.23
N GLN A 33 31.16 -32.80 -21.67
CA GLN A 33 30.83 -31.57 -20.90
C GLN A 33 29.31 -31.37 -20.78
N LEU A 34 28.57 -31.58 -21.86
CA LEU A 34 27.09 -31.49 -21.89
C LEU A 34 26.46 -32.54 -20.97
N LYS A 35 26.99 -33.79 -20.98
CA LYS A 35 26.50 -34.83 -20.06
C LYS A 35 26.77 -34.48 -18.59
N LYS A 36 27.93 -33.89 -18.27
CA LYS A 36 28.22 -33.42 -16.90
C LYS A 36 27.27 -32.29 -16.49
N LYS A 37 27.02 -31.35 -17.40
CA LYS A 37 26.10 -30.23 -17.15
C LYS A 37 24.65 -30.66 -16.98
N ILE A 38 24.21 -31.65 -17.76
CA ILE A 38 22.88 -32.27 -17.62
C ILE A 38 22.77 -32.96 -16.26
N ALA A 39 23.77 -33.76 -15.86
CA ALA A 39 23.76 -34.42 -14.57
C ALA A 39 23.74 -33.44 -13.37
N GLU A 40 24.47 -32.31 -13.51
CA GLU A 40 24.42 -31.23 -12.50
C GLU A 40 23.07 -30.56 -12.43
N LEU A 41 22.46 -30.27 -13.59
CA LEU A 41 21.11 -29.68 -13.66
C LEU A 41 20.04 -30.63 -13.12
N GLU A 42 20.12 -31.93 -13.43
CA GLU A 42 19.21 -32.94 -12.89
C GLU A 42 19.35 -33.07 -11.36
N LYS A 43 20.57 -32.94 -10.82
CA LYS A 43 20.80 -32.92 -9.38
C LYS A 43 20.16 -31.67 -8.74
N LYS A 44 20.40 -30.48 -9.30
CA LYS A 44 19.80 -29.22 -8.82
C LYS A 44 18.25 -29.26 -8.91
N LEU A 45 17.71 -29.88 -9.95
CA LEU A 45 16.27 -30.05 -10.11
C LEU A 45 15.68 -30.92 -8.99
N LYS A 46 16.33 -32.07 -8.71
CA LYS A 46 15.90 -32.95 -7.61
C LYS A 46 16.02 -32.28 -6.24
N GLU A 47 17.07 -31.48 -6.01
CA GLU A 47 17.24 -30.73 -4.77
C GLU A 47 16.13 -29.67 -4.60
N ARG A 48 15.76 -28.97 -5.67
CA ARG A 48 14.62 -28.04 -5.68
C ARG A 48 13.28 -28.73 -5.48
N GLU A 49 13.02 -29.83 -6.19
CA GLU A 49 11.79 -30.62 -6.03
C GLU A 49 11.65 -31.14 -4.58
N ALA A 50 12.77 -31.51 -3.93
CA ALA A 50 12.76 -31.92 -2.52
C ALA A 50 12.47 -30.73 -1.58
N GLN A 51 13.06 -29.54 -1.85
CA GLN A 51 12.81 -28.33 -1.08
C GLN A 51 11.35 -27.85 -1.23
N GLU A 52 10.82 -27.87 -2.45
CA GLU A 52 9.41 -27.54 -2.71
C GLU A 52 8.46 -28.50 -2.00
N ALA A 53 8.76 -29.80 -2.00
CA ALA A 53 7.97 -30.79 -1.28
C ALA A 53 8.00 -30.60 0.24
N GLU A 54 9.19 -30.32 0.81
CA GLU A 54 9.32 -30.01 2.24
C GLU A 54 8.58 -28.72 2.63
N LEU A 55 8.69 -27.69 1.79
CA LEU A 55 7.99 -26.43 2.03
C LEU A 55 6.48 -26.60 1.98
N LYS A 56 5.99 -27.37 1.01
CA LYS A 56 4.57 -27.70 0.87
C LYS A 56 4.04 -28.49 2.08
N GLU A 57 4.80 -29.47 2.56
CA GLU A 57 4.43 -30.22 3.77
C GLU A 57 4.38 -29.34 5.02
N LYS A 58 5.34 -28.41 5.14
CA LYS A 58 5.32 -27.40 6.23
C LYS A 58 4.13 -26.46 6.16
N LEU A 59 3.75 -26.00 4.95
CA LEU A 59 2.55 -25.18 4.73
C LEU A 59 1.29 -25.93 5.12
N GLU A 60 1.08 -27.15 4.61
CA GLU A 60 -0.09 -27.98 4.93
C GLU A 60 -0.18 -28.30 6.44
N THR A 61 0.97 -28.44 7.11
CA THR A 61 1.01 -28.67 8.56
C THR A 61 0.60 -27.41 9.33
N ARG A 62 1.03 -26.22 8.87
CA ARG A 62 0.63 -24.94 9.46
C ARG A 62 -0.84 -24.63 9.22
N GLU A 63 -1.36 -24.86 8.03
CA GLU A 63 -2.80 -24.72 7.74
C GLU A 63 -3.64 -25.59 8.67
N LYS A 64 -3.29 -26.87 8.83
CA LYS A 64 -3.98 -27.77 9.77
C LYS A 64 -3.89 -27.31 11.23
N ALA A 65 -2.77 -26.72 11.63
CA ALA A 65 -2.62 -26.17 12.98
C ALA A 65 -3.49 -24.93 13.18
N ILE A 66 -3.57 -24.06 12.17
CA ILE A 66 -4.44 -22.88 12.16
C ILE A 66 -5.91 -23.30 12.22
N ASP A 67 -6.34 -24.25 11.39
CA ASP A 67 -7.69 -24.80 11.40
C ASP A 67 -8.06 -25.36 12.77
N LEU A 68 -7.15 -26.11 13.39
CA LEU A 68 -7.35 -26.67 14.73
C LEU A 68 -7.45 -25.59 15.82
N ILE A 69 -6.65 -24.54 15.70
CA ILE A 69 -6.70 -23.37 16.61
C ILE A 69 -8.03 -22.62 16.41
N THR A 70 -8.42 -22.37 15.18
CA THR A 70 -9.68 -21.70 14.83
C THR A 70 -10.89 -22.50 15.29
N GLU A 71 -10.89 -23.82 15.09
CA GLU A 71 -11.95 -24.71 15.61
C GLU A 71 -12.05 -24.65 17.15
N LYS A 72 -10.89 -24.57 17.84
CA LYS A 72 -10.84 -24.51 19.31
C LYS A 72 -11.16 -23.16 19.88
N LEU A 73 -10.78 -22.08 19.21
CA LEU A 73 -10.99 -20.69 19.66
C LEU A 73 -12.28 -20.08 19.09
N GLY A 74 -13.03 -20.84 18.27
CA GLY A 74 -14.34 -20.47 17.74
C GLY A 74 -14.29 -19.36 16.72
N THR A 75 -14.17 -18.11 17.15
CA THR A 75 -14.25 -16.91 16.29
C THR A 75 -12.89 -16.37 15.85
N LEU A 76 -11.77 -17.05 16.17
CA LEU A 76 -10.45 -16.58 15.77
C LEU A 76 -10.27 -16.66 14.25
N SER A 77 -10.01 -15.53 13.63
CA SER A 77 -9.55 -15.37 12.26
C SER A 77 -8.07 -14.97 12.25
N ILE A 78 -7.30 -15.58 11.36
CA ILE A 78 -5.87 -15.27 11.19
C ILE A 78 -5.64 -15.07 9.71
N HIS A 79 -5.15 -13.89 9.35
CA HIS A 79 -4.75 -13.53 7.99
C HIS A 79 -3.29 -13.08 8.00
N GLY A 80 -2.62 -13.21 6.89
CA GLY A 80 -1.26 -12.71 6.80
C GLY A 80 -0.81 -12.58 5.36
N GLY A 81 0.16 -11.71 5.14
CA GLY A 81 0.72 -11.45 3.84
C GLY A 81 2.19 -11.04 3.92
N VAL A 82 2.88 -11.21 2.82
CA VAL A 82 4.23 -10.69 2.60
C VAL A 82 4.29 -10.14 1.18
N VAL A 83 4.75 -8.92 1.04
CA VAL A 83 5.04 -8.30 -0.25
C VAL A 83 6.52 -7.99 -0.31
N GLY A 84 7.18 -8.44 -1.36
CA GLY A 84 8.53 -7.99 -1.70
C GLY A 84 8.48 -7.17 -2.98
N TYR A 85 9.23 -6.08 -3.03
CA TYR A 85 9.22 -5.19 -4.19
C TYR A 85 10.61 -4.66 -4.55
N TYR A 86 10.71 -4.18 -5.77
CA TYR A 86 11.82 -3.39 -6.27
C TYR A 86 11.29 -2.22 -7.07
N GLN A 87 11.71 -1.00 -6.72
CA GLN A 87 11.32 0.25 -7.36
C GLN A 87 12.55 0.98 -7.88
N GLY A 88 12.44 1.60 -9.03
CA GLY A 88 13.46 2.47 -9.58
C GLY A 88 12.83 3.71 -10.21
N ALA A 89 13.49 4.86 -10.07
CA ALA A 89 13.07 6.11 -10.68
C ALA A 89 14.09 6.68 -11.65
N SER A 90 13.62 7.53 -12.54
CA SER A 90 14.47 8.22 -13.51
C SER A 90 15.37 9.23 -12.82
N LYS A 91 16.49 9.54 -13.45
CA LYS A 91 17.29 10.69 -13.04
C LYS A 91 16.45 11.98 -13.07
N ALA A 92 16.50 12.73 -11.97
CA ALA A 92 15.84 14.03 -11.88
C ALA A 92 16.72 15.05 -11.15
N LYS A 93 16.43 16.33 -11.35
CA LYS A 93 16.95 17.45 -10.58
C LYS A 93 15.76 18.24 -10.04
N ILE A 94 15.61 18.26 -8.69
CA ILE A 94 14.45 18.82 -7.98
C ILE A 94 14.98 19.71 -6.85
N GLY A 95 14.45 20.92 -6.70
CA GLY A 95 14.86 21.85 -5.65
C GLY A 95 16.35 22.21 -5.67
N GLY A 96 17.05 22.00 -6.79
CA GLY A 96 18.49 22.20 -6.91
C GLY A 96 19.33 20.96 -6.60
N GLU A 97 18.77 19.91 -6.01
CA GLU A 97 19.42 18.61 -5.77
C GLU A 97 19.35 17.69 -6.99
N SER A 98 20.22 16.70 -7.05
CA SER A 98 20.31 15.78 -8.18
C SER A 98 20.17 14.34 -7.71
N PHE A 99 19.17 13.65 -8.21
CA PHE A 99 18.84 12.24 -7.96
C PHE A 99 19.28 11.40 -9.16
N PRO A 100 20.42 10.69 -9.10
CA PRO A 100 20.98 9.99 -10.26
C PRO A 100 20.41 8.57 -10.42
N ASN A 101 19.13 8.44 -10.78
CA ASN A 101 18.37 7.20 -10.89
C ASN A 101 18.27 6.45 -9.53
N PRO A 102 17.53 7.01 -8.57
CA PRO A 102 17.33 6.32 -7.29
C PRO A 102 16.64 4.98 -7.51
N ASP A 103 17.06 3.96 -6.78
CA ASP A 103 16.47 2.63 -6.85
C ASP A 103 16.69 1.86 -5.54
N GLY A 104 15.75 0.97 -5.23
CA GLY A 104 15.85 0.14 -4.06
C GLY A 104 14.86 -1.02 -4.05
N ALA A 105 15.05 -1.91 -3.10
CA ALA A 105 14.13 -2.99 -2.80
C ALA A 105 13.59 -2.82 -1.39
N GLY A 106 12.40 -3.37 -1.15
CA GLY A 106 11.82 -3.43 0.17
C GLY A 106 10.90 -4.63 0.33
N TYR A 107 10.40 -4.82 1.52
CA TYR A 107 9.37 -5.80 1.82
C TYR A 107 8.46 -5.30 2.95
N VAL A 108 7.25 -5.81 2.96
CA VAL A 108 6.24 -5.62 4.01
C VAL A 108 5.68 -6.98 4.39
N ALA A 109 5.46 -7.22 5.67
CA ALA A 109 4.88 -8.45 6.18
C ALA A 109 3.86 -8.13 7.28
N ASP A 110 2.61 -8.55 7.09
CA ASP A 110 1.52 -8.37 8.03
C ASP A 110 1.00 -9.69 8.58
N LEU A 111 0.65 -9.69 9.86
CA LEU A 111 -0.11 -10.74 10.50
C LEU A 111 -1.28 -10.14 11.28
N GLU A 112 -2.48 -10.41 10.82
CA GLU A 112 -3.72 -9.92 11.39
C GLU A 112 -4.44 -11.03 12.15
N LEU A 113 -4.93 -10.69 13.33
CA LEU A 113 -5.75 -11.57 14.15
C LEU A 113 -7.01 -10.82 14.56
N SER A 114 -8.17 -11.47 14.37
CA SER A 114 -9.42 -10.98 14.93
C SER A 114 -10.16 -12.11 15.64
N PHE A 115 -10.86 -11.79 16.72
CA PHE A 115 -11.73 -12.72 17.42
C PHE A 115 -12.84 -11.99 18.18
N GLU A 116 -13.95 -12.68 18.41
CA GLU A 116 -15.09 -12.16 19.18
C GLU A 116 -15.04 -12.69 20.62
N PRO A 117 -14.48 -11.93 21.60
CA PRO A 117 -14.41 -12.36 22.99
C PRO A 117 -15.78 -12.43 23.66
N VAL A 118 -16.73 -11.63 23.18
CA VAL A 118 -18.12 -11.56 23.62
C VAL A 118 -19.04 -11.29 22.45
N GLU A 119 -20.32 -11.60 22.57
CA GLU A 119 -21.33 -11.30 21.55
C GLU A 119 -21.32 -9.81 21.18
N ASN A 120 -21.31 -9.50 19.88
CA ASN A 120 -21.20 -8.15 19.29
C ASN A 120 -19.90 -7.39 19.62
N GLY A 121 -18.86 -8.08 20.09
CA GLY A 121 -17.56 -7.48 20.40
C GLY A 121 -16.45 -8.13 19.60
N GLU A 122 -15.66 -7.35 18.88
CA GLU A 122 -14.52 -7.80 18.10
C GLU A 122 -13.23 -7.20 18.65
N PHE A 123 -12.23 -8.03 18.81
CA PHE A 123 -10.87 -7.64 19.11
C PHE A 123 -10.01 -7.85 17.85
N TYR A 124 -9.30 -6.82 17.44
CA TYR A 124 -8.40 -6.83 16.28
C TYR A 124 -6.96 -6.54 16.72
N LEU A 125 -6.02 -7.20 16.06
CA LEU A 125 -4.59 -7.00 16.25
C LEU A 125 -3.87 -7.16 14.89
N ARG A 126 -2.99 -6.20 14.57
CA ARG A 126 -2.06 -6.24 13.43
C ARG A 126 -0.63 -6.16 13.92
N LEU A 127 0.16 -7.17 13.56
CA LEU A 127 1.61 -7.14 13.65
C LEU A 127 2.16 -6.84 12.27
N HIS A 128 3.06 -5.89 12.20
CA HIS A 128 3.67 -5.40 10.96
C HIS A 128 5.18 -5.45 11.06
N ALA A 129 5.84 -5.73 9.93
CA ALA A 129 7.28 -5.61 9.77
C ALA A 129 7.60 -5.21 8.34
N GLY A 130 8.51 -4.28 8.14
CA GLY A 130 8.95 -3.84 6.82
C GLY A 130 10.34 -3.27 6.83
N GLU A 131 10.97 -3.23 5.67
CA GLU A 131 12.28 -2.60 5.48
C GLU A 131 12.43 -2.17 4.02
N GLY A 132 12.92 -0.95 3.80
CA GLY A 132 13.28 -0.37 2.51
C GLY A 132 12.10 0.28 1.79
N ASP A 133 12.34 1.46 1.22
CA ASP A 133 11.31 2.34 0.60
C ASP A 133 11.47 2.43 -0.92
N GLY A 134 12.28 1.54 -1.49
CA GLY A 134 12.51 1.52 -2.94
C GLY A 134 13.31 2.72 -3.42
N ALA A 135 12.86 3.32 -4.52
CA ALA A 135 13.43 4.56 -5.05
C ALA A 135 12.97 5.81 -4.29
N ASP A 136 11.92 5.69 -3.49
CA ASP A 136 11.29 6.81 -2.81
C ASP A 136 12.15 7.34 -1.67
N ARG A 137 12.89 6.50 -0.99
CA ARG A 137 13.75 6.86 0.12
C ARG A 137 14.62 8.10 -0.12
N GLU A 138 15.29 8.20 -1.28
CA GLU A 138 16.16 9.34 -1.59
C GLU A 138 15.33 10.61 -1.85
N LEU A 139 14.12 10.48 -2.42
CA LEU A 139 13.22 11.58 -2.75
C LEU A 139 12.52 12.11 -1.49
N GLU A 140 12.03 11.22 -0.64
CA GLU A 140 11.37 11.53 0.62
C GLU A 140 12.35 12.18 1.62
N GLU A 141 13.54 11.58 1.86
CA GLU A 141 14.57 12.16 2.74
C GLU A 141 14.97 13.60 2.35
N ALA A 142 14.82 13.93 1.05
CA ALA A 142 15.10 15.27 0.54
C ALA A 142 13.88 16.18 0.50
N GLY A 143 12.68 15.70 0.81
CA GLY A 143 11.42 16.42 0.61
C GLY A 143 11.24 16.88 -0.84
N ALA A 144 11.51 15.98 -1.79
CA ALA A 144 11.56 16.30 -3.22
C ALA A 144 10.19 16.30 -3.91
N LEU A 145 9.15 15.78 -3.24
CA LEU A 145 7.77 15.70 -3.73
C LEU A 145 6.81 16.13 -2.62
N PHE A 146 5.62 16.57 -2.97
CA PHE A 146 4.53 16.80 -2.01
C PHE A 146 3.86 15.51 -1.55
N ALA A 147 4.02 14.43 -2.30
CA ALA A 147 3.48 13.13 -1.92
C ALA A 147 4.38 11.99 -2.42
N ASP A 148 4.53 10.98 -1.57
CA ASP A 148 5.45 9.89 -1.75
C ASP A 148 5.04 8.96 -2.91
N LEU A 149 6.05 8.36 -3.55
CA LEU A 149 5.85 7.38 -4.62
C LEU A 149 5.55 5.98 -4.08
N ASN A 150 5.81 5.72 -2.80
CA ASN A 150 5.68 4.41 -2.20
C ASN A 150 5.36 4.49 -0.71
N THR A 151 4.13 4.22 -0.36
CA THR A 151 3.62 4.27 1.02
C THR A 151 3.67 2.92 1.74
N MET A 152 4.25 1.88 1.15
CA MET A 152 4.17 0.52 1.74
C MET A 152 4.89 0.38 3.09
N ASN A 153 5.86 1.23 3.41
CA ASN A 153 6.60 1.22 4.67
C ASN A 153 6.45 2.50 5.50
N ASP A 154 5.55 3.42 5.13
CA ASP A 154 5.28 4.64 5.89
C ASP A 154 4.82 4.34 7.33
N ASP A 155 4.12 3.24 7.51
CA ASP A 155 3.58 2.75 8.79
C ASP A 155 4.62 2.23 9.79
N ASN A 156 5.88 2.05 9.38
CA ASN A 156 6.88 1.34 10.18
C ASN A 156 8.22 2.11 10.20
N PRO A 157 8.95 2.12 11.34
CA PRO A 157 10.31 2.67 11.39
C PRO A 157 11.31 2.03 10.41
N GLY A 158 10.90 1.04 9.62
CA GLY A 158 11.72 0.46 8.55
C GLY A 158 12.95 -0.31 9.03
N ASP A 159 12.92 -0.84 10.25
CA ASP A 159 14.04 -1.53 10.90
C ASP A 159 13.98 -3.05 10.76
N GLY A 160 12.90 -3.57 10.15
CA GLY A 160 12.66 -4.99 9.89
C GLY A 160 12.18 -5.80 11.09
N ASP A 161 12.01 -5.19 12.25
CA ASP A 161 11.44 -5.84 13.43
C ASP A 161 9.90 -5.90 13.33
N PHE A 162 9.28 -6.83 14.05
CA PHE A 162 7.82 -6.93 14.12
C PHE A 162 7.28 -6.01 15.22
N ASP A 163 6.46 -5.05 14.81
CA ASP A 163 5.77 -4.14 15.70
C ASP A 163 4.30 -4.45 15.86
N LEU A 164 3.76 -4.15 17.04
CA LEU A 164 2.32 -4.11 17.25
C LEU A 164 1.77 -2.81 16.68
N LEU A 165 1.36 -2.85 15.42
CA LEU A 165 0.88 -1.67 14.73
C LEU A 165 -0.53 -1.29 15.21
N GLU A 166 -1.46 -2.26 15.19
CA GLU A 166 -2.82 -2.04 15.66
C GLU A 166 -3.24 -3.03 16.76
N CYS A 167 -4.00 -2.54 17.72
CA CYS A 167 -4.59 -3.36 18.77
C CYS A 167 -5.80 -2.63 19.35
N TYR A 168 -7.00 -2.95 18.87
CA TYR A 168 -8.21 -2.28 19.32
C TYR A 168 -9.41 -3.24 19.50
N TYR A 169 -10.37 -2.78 20.27
CA TYR A 169 -11.62 -3.48 20.52
C TYR A 169 -12.79 -2.65 20.02
N THR A 170 -13.69 -3.27 19.27
CA THR A 170 -14.95 -2.69 18.81
C THR A 170 -16.13 -3.41 19.44
N HIS A 171 -17.08 -2.68 19.98
CA HIS A 171 -18.33 -3.24 20.47
C HIS A 171 -19.52 -2.60 19.77
N SER A 172 -20.40 -3.44 19.22
CA SER A 172 -21.63 -3.03 18.57
C SER A 172 -22.82 -3.10 19.52
N PHE A 173 -23.73 -2.15 19.40
CA PHE A 173 -24.94 -2.02 20.20
C PHE A 173 -26.17 -1.82 19.32
N LEU A 174 -27.35 -2.08 19.85
CA LEU A 174 -28.63 -1.80 19.20
C LEU A 174 -28.77 -2.40 17.80
N ASP A 175 -28.48 -3.70 17.68
CA ASP A 175 -28.48 -4.42 16.39
C ASP A 175 -27.54 -3.73 15.37
N ASP A 176 -26.28 -3.52 15.75
CA ASP A 176 -25.20 -2.90 14.96
C ASP A 176 -25.42 -1.44 14.49
N ARG A 177 -26.42 -0.78 15.09
CA ARG A 177 -26.68 0.63 14.76
C ARG A 177 -25.70 1.61 15.41
N PHE A 178 -25.09 1.21 16.49
CA PHE A 178 -24.10 2.02 17.20
C PHE A 178 -22.88 1.17 17.49
N PHE A 179 -21.68 1.72 17.32
CA PHE A 179 -20.45 1.06 17.73
C PHE A 179 -19.52 2.00 18.47
N LEU A 180 -18.68 1.41 19.31
CA LEU A 180 -17.58 2.06 20.00
C LEU A 180 -16.32 1.24 19.75
N SER A 181 -15.27 1.88 19.22
CA SER A 181 -13.93 1.31 19.08
C SER A 181 -12.95 2.05 19.96
N ILE A 182 -12.03 1.31 20.59
CA ILE A 182 -11.01 1.88 21.47
C ILE A 182 -9.74 1.02 21.40
N GLY A 183 -8.57 1.66 21.26
CA GLY A 183 -7.29 0.96 21.26
C GLY A 183 -6.18 1.77 20.62
N LYS A 184 -5.16 1.06 20.13
CA LYS A 184 -4.10 1.58 19.29
C LYS A 184 -4.48 1.34 17.82
N THR A 185 -4.63 2.40 17.05
CA THR A 185 -4.92 2.36 15.61
C THR A 185 -4.76 3.77 15.03
N GLU A 186 -4.99 3.94 13.74
CA GLU A 186 -4.89 5.20 13.02
C GLU A 186 -6.28 5.75 12.59
N PRO A 187 -6.40 7.03 12.22
CA PRO A 187 -7.68 7.64 11.84
C PRO A 187 -8.28 7.06 10.55
N VAL A 188 -7.46 6.71 9.55
CA VAL A 188 -7.92 6.25 8.23
C VAL A 188 -8.62 4.88 8.26
N VAL A 189 -8.50 4.13 9.34
CA VAL A 189 -9.36 2.96 9.62
C VAL A 189 -10.85 3.34 9.70
N PHE A 190 -11.17 4.58 10.04
CA PHE A 190 -12.54 5.06 10.27
C PHE A 190 -13.00 6.15 9.32
N ILE A 191 -12.06 6.86 8.69
CA ILE A 191 -12.34 7.96 7.74
C ILE A 191 -11.51 7.80 6.47
N ASP A 192 -11.92 8.45 5.37
CA ASP A 192 -11.23 8.48 4.07
C ASP A 192 -10.95 7.12 3.41
N ASP A 193 -11.61 6.04 3.81
CA ASP A 193 -11.49 4.76 3.11
C ASP A 193 -12.01 4.85 1.65
N ASN A 194 -11.59 3.91 0.78
CA ASN A 194 -12.03 3.83 -0.62
C ASN A 194 -11.91 2.39 -1.14
N GLU A 195 -12.91 1.88 -1.84
CA GLU A 195 -12.88 0.48 -2.33
C GLU A 195 -11.81 0.22 -3.41
N PHE A 196 -11.38 1.25 -4.16
CA PHE A 196 -10.52 1.08 -5.33
C PHE A 196 -9.17 1.78 -5.23
N ALA A 197 -8.94 2.53 -4.17
CA ALA A 197 -7.74 3.33 -3.96
C ALA A 197 -7.54 3.57 -2.46
N ASN A 198 -7.01 2.57 -1.75
CA ASN A 198 -6.77 2.59 -0.29
C ASN A 198 -5.92 1.41 0.19
N ASP A 199 -5.27 0.68 -0.72
CA ASP A 199 -4.51 -0.53 -0.40
C ASP A 199 -3.22 -0.49 -1.21
N GLU A 200 -2.13 -0.04 -0.58
CA GLU A 200 -0.79 0.10 -1.17
C GLU A 200 -0.18 -1.26 -1.53
N VAL A 201 -0.60 -2.32 -0.87
CA VAL A 201 -0.17 -3.68 -1.17
C VAL A 201 -0.86 -4.20 -2.43
N GLY A 202 -2.18 -4.09 -2.47
CA GLY A 202 -3.02 -4.70 -3.51
C GLY A 202 -3.36 -3.80 -4.68
N GLN A 203 -3.28 -2.48 -4.51
CA GLN A 203 -3.71 -1.47 -5.49
C GLN A 203 -2.59 -0.50 -5.84
N PHE A 204 -2.88 0.82 -5.78
CA PHE A 204 -1.92 1.91 -5.98
C PHE A 204 -0.92 2.00 -4.83
N VAL A 205 0.30 2.44 -5.10
CA VAL A 205 1.35 2.59 -4.08
C VAL A 205 1.69 4.04 -3.78
N GLY A 206 1.36 4.96 -4.68
CA GLY A 206 1.58 6.39 -4.48
C GLY A 206 0.57 7.00 -3.52
N LYS A 207 1.05 7.78 -2.55
CA LYS A 207 0.27 8.40 -1.47
C LYS A 207 -1.02 9.10 -1.94
N PRO A 208 -1.05 9.85 -3.08
CA PRO A 208 -2.26 10.51 -3.55
C PRO A 208 -3.43 9.59 -3.91
N PHE A 209 -3.19 8.28 -4.00
CA PHE A 209 -4.20 7.27 -4.34
C PHE A 209 -4.54 6.36 -3.17
N VAL A 210 -3.76 6.40 -2.08
CA VAL A 210 -4.01 5.60 -0.88
C VAL A 210 -4.94 6.36 0.06
N ASN A 211 -4.56 7.54 0.52
CA ASN A 211 -5.37 8.41 1.38
C ASN A 211 -5.28 9.87 0.95
N ASP A 212 -5.88 10.78 1.72
CA ASP A 212 -5.64 12.22 1.61
C ASP A 212 -4.21 12.53 2.08
N PRO A 213 -3.32 13.00 1.19
CA PRO A 213 -1.89 13.12 1.50
C PRO A 213 -1.55 14.21 2.53
N VAL A 214 -2.53 14.99 2.95
CA VAL A 214 -2.38 16.08 3.95
C VAL A 214 -3.16 15.79 5.23
N LEU A 215 -3.82 14.62 5.32
CA LEU A 215 -4.49 14.23 6.56
C LEU A 215 -3.45 14.08 7.68
N ASP A 216 -3.49 15.01 8.61
CA ASP A 216 -2.57 15.08 9.73
C ASP A 216 -2.75 13.88 10.67
N SER A 217 -1.67 13.28 11.14
CA SER A 217 -1.67 12.01 11.88
C SER A 217 -2.18 10.79 11.08
N GLU A 218 -2.09 10.81 9.74
CA GLU A 218 -2.46 9.68 8.90
C GLU A 218 -1.74 8.41 9.33
N ASP A 219 -0.43 8.39 9.36
CA ASP A 219 0.39 7.21 9.65
C ASP A 219 0.77 7.11 11.15
N GLU A 220 0.04 7.78 12.03
CA GLU A 220 0.31 7.77 13.47
C GLU A 220 -0.56 6.77 14.22
N PHE A 221 -0.01 5.60 14.52
CA PHE A 221 -0.69 4.56 15.29
C PHE A 221 -0.64 4.83 16.80
N GLY A 222 -1.69 5.43 17.31
CA GLY A 222 -1.78 5.87 18.69
C GLY A 222 -3.06 5.47 19.41
N PRO A 223 -3.21 5.90 20.69
CA PRO A 223 -4.47 5.77 21.42
C PRO A 223 -5.60 6.49 20.70
N LEU A 224 -6.61 5.74 20.26
CA LEU A 224 -7.76 6.25 19.53
C LEU A 224 -9.07 5.74 20.14
N MET A 225 -10.09 6.59 20.11
CA MET A 225 -11.47 6.22 20.40
C MET A 225 -12.37 6.72 19.28
N ALA A 226 -13.13 5.80 18.67
CA ALA A 226 -14.11 6.12 17.65
C ALA A 226 -15.51 5.69 18.07
N VAL A 227 -16.51 6.49 17.72
CA VAL A 227 -17.93 6.18 17.87
C VAL A 227 -18.62 6.27 16.54
N GLY A 228 -19.47 5.30 16.23
CA GLY A 228 -20.22 5.31 14.97
C GLY A 228 -21.71 5.08 15.21
N PHE A 229 -22.51 5.70 14.33
CA PHE A 229 -23.96 5.56 14.31
C PHE A 229 -24.45 5.28 12.89
N ARG A 230 -25.21 4.20 12.72
CA ARG A 230 -25.86 3.77 11.49
C ARG A 230 -27.36 3.95 11.58
N PRO A 231 -27.91 5.13 11.20
CA PRO A 231 -29.37 5.36 11.20
C PRO A 231 -30.10 4.45 10.22
N SER A 232 -29.43 3.96 9.21
CA SER A 232 -29.89 2.94 8.26
C SER A 232 -28.73 2.22 7.62
N ASP A 233 -28.98 1.15 6.85
CA ASP A 233 -27.95 0.38 6.13
C ASP A 233 -27.18 1.20 5.07
N ARG A 234 -27.66 2.40 4.75
CA ARG A 234 -27.04 3.29 3.75
C ARG A 234 -26.29 4.47 4.33
N PHE A 235 -26.45 4.74 5.62
CA PHE A 235 -25.83 5.89 6.25
C PHE A 235 -25.02 5.45 7.47
N CYS A 236 -23.80 5.96 7.56
CA CYS A 236 -22.95 5.83 8.73
C CYS A 236 -22.37 7.22 9.07
N ILE A 237 -22.35 7.54 10.35
CA ILE A 237 -21.71 8.74 10.90
C ILE A 237 -20.67 8.24 11.87
N VAL A 238 -19.44 8.71 11.75
CA VAL A 238 -18.33 8.39 12.65
C VAL A 238 -17.79 9.69 13.21
N ALA A 239 -17.39 9.65 14.47
CA ALA A 239 -16.55 10.67 15.09
C ALA A 239 -15.45 9.98 15.89
N LEU A 240 -14.24 10.50 15.86
CA LEU A 240 -13.09 9.97 16.56
C LEU A 240 -12.27 11.05 17.25
N ILE A 241 -11.51 10.61 18.23
CA ILE A 241 -10.44 11.36 18.88
C ILE A 241 -9.21 10.45 18.94
N GLN A 242 -8.07 10.98 18.54
CA GLN A 242 -6.78 10.29 18.59
C GLN A 242 -5.78 11.12 19.40
N SER A 243 -4.97 10.46 20.21
CA SER A 243 -3.76 11.08 20.76
C SER A 243 -2.73 11.19 19.66
N SER A 244 -2.18 12.36 19.44
CA SER A 244 -1.19 12.56 18.39
C SER A 244 0.07 13.26 18.90
N SER A 245 1.20 12.98 18.28
CA SER A 245 2.48 13.65 18.54
C SER A 245 2.59 14.93 17.71
N HIS A 246 3.57 15.75 18.03
CA HIS A 246 3.88 16.94 17.24
C HIS A 246 4.98 16.60 16.22
N PRO A 247 4.68 16.46 14.91
CA PRO A 247 5.64 15.98 13.92
C PRO A 247 6.81 16.96 13.70
N LEU A 248 6.62 18.24 13.97
CA LEU A 248 7.61 19.30 13.72
C LEU A 248 8.43 19.71 14.95
N GLY A 249 8.23 19.06 16.11
CA GLY A 249 8.99 19.33 17.33
C GLY A 249 10.41 18.76 17.28
N THR A 250 11.32 19.34 18.06
CA THR A 250 12.58 18.66 18.40
C THR A 250 12.26 17.42 19.23
N GLU A 251 13.15 16.41 19.28
CA GLU A 251 12.96 15.22 20.14
C GLU A 251 12.59 15.57 21.61
N ALA A 252 13.01 16.75 22.09
CA ALA A 252 12.68 17.25 23.43
C ALA A 252 11.27 17.86 23.53
N GLU A 253 10.63 18.16 22.42
CA GLU A 253 9.29 18.75 22.31
C GLU A 253 8.27 17.76 21.77
N GLN A 254 8.71 16.61 21.25
CA GLN A 254 7.82 15.51 20.87
C GLN A 254 7.06 15.03 22.09
N LYS A 255 5.75 15.12 22.00
CA LYS A 255 4.85 14.66 23.03
C LYS A 255 4.80 13.14 23.04
N ASP A 256 4.88 12.56 24.23
CA ASP A 256 4.62 11.12 24.36
C ASP A 256 3.11 10.87 24.29
N ILE A 257 2.66 10.33 23.16
CA ILE A 257 1.24 10.04 22.89
C ILE A 257 0.63 9.05 23.87
N TRP A 258 1.44 8.32 24.66
CA TRP A 258 0.98 7.37 25.67
C TRP A 258 0.97 7.94 27.09
N GLU A 259 1.81 8.93 27.39
CA GLU A 259 1.83 9.61 28.69
C GLU A 259 0.82 10.75 28.75
N ASP A 260 0.70 11.52 27.66
CA ASP A 260 -0.14 12.72 27.55
C ASP A 260 -1.37 12.49 26.66
N ILE A 261 -2.04 11.35 26.86
CA ILE A 261 -3.21 10.94 26.07
C ILE A 261 -4.24 12.08 25.99
N PHE A 262 -4.58 12.47 24.77
CA PHE A 262 -5.57 13.50 24.43
C PHE A 262 -5.26 14.92 24.99
N GLU A 263 -4.01 15.25 25.24
CA GLU A 263 -3.68 16.64 25.63
C GLU A 263 -3.83 17.62 24.46
N LYS A 264 -3.32 17.27 23.27
CA LYS A 264 -3.54 18.00 22.01
C LYS A 264 -3.95 17.00 20.91
N PRO A 265 -5.19 16.48 20.95
CA PRO A 265 -5.61 15.39 20.10
C PRO A 265 -5.97 15.86 18.70
N LEU A 266 -5.96 14.90 17.77
CA LEU A 266 -6.72 15.00 16.55
C LEU A 266 -8.20 14.70 16.84
N PHE A 267 -9.10 15.52 16.31
CA PHE A 267 -10.52 15.22 16.19
C PHE A 267 -10.86 15.01 14.72
N ALA A 268 -11.57 13.94 14.41
CA ALA A 268 -12.07 13.74 13.05
C ALA A 268 -13.48 13.17 13.02
N GLY A 269 -14.13 13.29 11.88
CA GLY A 269 -15.45 12.70 11.68
C GLY A 269 -15.80 12.54 10.22
N GLN A 270 -16.68 11.57 9.95
CA GLN A 270 -17.12 11.23 8.59
C GLN A 270 -18.61 10.96 8.53
N LEU A 271 -19.22 11.43 7.46
CA LEU A 271 -20.56 11.02 7.01
C LEU A 271 -20.42 10.16 5.77
N THR A 272 -20.85 8.91 5.82
CA THR A 272 -20.88 7.99 4.69
C THR A 272 -22.30 7.77 4.21
N TYR A 273 -22.52 7.88 2.89
CA TYR A 273 -23.73 7.44 2.20
C TYR A 273 -23.38 6.33 1.21
N SER A 274 -23.95 5.13 1.42
CA SER A 274 -23.66 3.93 0.59
C SER A 274 -24.87 3.56 -0.27
N PRO A 275 -25.06 4.19 -1.45
CA PRO A 275 -26.13 3.85 -2.37
C PRO A 275 -25.85 2.57 -3.14
N GLU A 276 -26.94 1.98 -3.63
CA GLU A 276 -26.90 0.95 -4.66
C GLU A 276 -27.58 1.50 -5.92
N ILE A 277 -26.79 1.75 -6.97
CA ILE A 277 -27.27 2.32 -8.24
C ILE A 277 -27.30 1.19 -9.28
N ASN A 278 -28.49 0.84 -9.74
CA ASN A 278 -28.72 -0.28 -10.67
C ASN A 278 -28.14 -1.63 -10.18
N GLY A 279 -28.19 -1.90 -8.89
CA GLY A 279 -27.62 -3.11 -8.29
C GLY A 279 -26.09 -3.07 -8.11
N LEU A 280 -25.47 -1.91 -8.25
CA LEU A 280 -24.02 -1.71 -8.11
C LEU A 280 -23.77 -0.78 -6.90
N LYS A 281 -22.91 -1.25 -5.99
CA LYS A 281 -22.57 -0.53 -4.76
C LYS A 281 -21.66 0.66 -5.05
N GLY A 282 -21.78 1.68 -4.22
CA GLY A 282 -20.87 2.81 -4.14
C GLY A 282 -20.86 3.38 -2.73
N ASN A 283 -19.86 4.15 -2.39
CA ASN A 283 -19.73 4.87 -1.13
C ASN A 283 -19.36 6.33 -1.40
N TYR A 284 -20.02 7.22 -0.73
CA TYR A 284 -19.81 8.66 -0.84
C TYR A 284 -19.58 9.18 0.56
N ARG A 285 -18.37 9.66 0.83
CA ARG A 285 -17.90 10.08 2.15
C ARG A 285 -17.61 11.56 2.14
N LEU A 286 -18.02 12.22 3.19
CA LEU A 286 -17.61 13.57 3.55
C LEU A 286 -16.96 13.48 4.91
N TYR A 287 -15.70 13.86 5.01
CA TYR A 287 -14.95 13.84 6.27
C TYR A 287 -14.31 15.21 6.56
N GLY A 288 -13.89 15.39 7.80
CA GLY A 288 -13.11 16.52 8.21
C GLY A 288 -12.40 16.23 9.52
N TRP A 289 -11.33 16.95 9.75
CA TRP A 289 -10.46 16.78 10.90
C TRP A 289 -9.89 18.11 11.40
N VAL A 290 -9.47 18.12 12.65
CA VAL A 290 -8.76 19.24 13.29
C VAL A 290 -7.67 18.64 14.16
N GLN A 291 -6.43 19.04 13.92
CA GLN A 291 -5.28 18.75 14.76
C GLN A 291 -5.05 19.93 15.69
N THR A 292 -5.07 19.68 17.01
CA THR A 292 -5.10 20.76 18.01
C THR A 292 -3.74 21.18 18.53
N TYR A 293 -2.64 20.66 18.03
CA TYR A 293 -1.34 21.24 18.30
C TYR A 293 -1.01 22.35 17.30
N ASP A 294 -0.08 23.24 17.70
CA ASP A 294 0.26 24.43 16.93
C ASP A 294 1.22 24.05 15.79
N HIS A 295 0.83 24.33 14.55
CA HIS A 295 1.67 24.22 13.37
C HIS A 295 2.32 25.59 13.08
N PRO A 296 3.57 25.65 12.58
CA PRO A 296 4.14 26.89 12.08
C PRO A 296 3.38 27.34 10.83
N GLU A 297 3.09 28.64 10.75
CA GLU A 297 2.55 29.24 9.54
C GLU A 297 3.62 29.34 8.45
N ILE A 298 3.22 29.19 7.18
CA ILE A 298 4.14 29.15 6.03
C ILE A 298 4.80 30.50 5.81
N ASP A 299 4.06 31.62 5.94
CA ASP A 299 4.53 32.96 5.58
C ASP A 299 4.91 33.83 6.78
N SER A 300 4.76 33.34 8.01
CA SER A 300 4.98 34.09 9.25
C SER A 300 5.77 33.31 10.31
N ALA A 301 6.01 33.95 11.45
CA ALA A 301 6.59 33.27 12.62
C ALA A 301 5.51 32.90 13.66
N ASP A 302 4.25 33.08 13.31
CA ASP A 302 3.10 32.72 14.13
C ASP A 302 2.78 31.23 13.97
N THR A 303 1.78 30.74 14.67
CA THR A 303 1.32 29.33 14.62
C THR A 303 -0.20 29.28 14.57
N ASP A 304 -0.76 28.27 13.89
CA ASP A 304 -2.20 28.00 13.85
C ASP A 304 -2.50 26.49 13.96
N GLU A 305 -3.75 26.12 14.19
CA GLU A 305 -4.20 24.72 14.25
C GLU A 305 -4.31 24.14 12.84
N GLY A 306 -3.87 22.89 12.67
CA GLY A 306 -4.10 22.14 11.44
C GLY A 306 -5.56 21.72 11.30
N TRP A 307 -6.15 21.84 10.11
CA TRP A 307 -7.47 21.32 9.82
C TRP A 307 -7.66 21.05 8.32
N GLY A 308 -8.55 20.12 8.03
CA GLY A 308 -8.94 19.82 6.67
C GLY A 308 -10.36 19.28 6.55
N ILE A 309 -10.87 19.31 5.33
CA ILE A 309 -12.14 18.72 4.94
C ILE A 309 -11.97 18.01 3.61
N GLY A 310 -12.51 16.80 3.47
CA GLY A 310 -12.37 16.02 2.26
C GLY A 310 -13.62 15.25 1.87
N ILE A 311 -13.57 14.78 0.63
CA ILE A 311 -14.58 13.91 0.03
C ILE A 311 -13.85 12.70 -0.56
N SER A 312 -14.30 11.48 -0.22
CA SER A 312 -13.88 10.23 -0.86
C SER A 312 -15.08 9.53 -1.47
N VAL A 313 -15.00 9.18 -2.73
CA VAL A 313 -16.09 8.54 -3.48
C VAL A 313 -15.56 7.32 -4.21
N ASP A 314 -16.27 6.21 -4.06
CA ASP A 314 -16.11 5.04 -4.91
C ASP A 314 -17.47 4.60 -5.48
N GLN A 315 -17.49 4.11 -6.73
CA GLN A 315 -18.71 3.64 -7.36
C GLN A 315 -18.43 2.56 -8.40
N LYS A 316 -18.97 1.38 -8.21
CA LYS A 316 -19.04 0.38 -9.27
C LYS A 316 -20.00 0.86 -10.38
N ILE A 317 -19.49 0.97 -11.60
CA ILE A 317 -20.28 1.31 -12.79
C ILE A 317 -20.61 0.07 -13.64
N SER A 318 -19.92 -1.03 -13.38
CA SER A 318 -20.23 -2.37 -13.89
C SER A 318 -19.73 -3.42 -12.90
N LYS A 319 -19.95 -4.71 -13.21
CA LYS A 319 -19.39 -5.82 -12.41
C LYS A 319 -17.85 -5.88 -12.46
N LYS A 320 -17.24 -5.17 -13.41
CA LYS A 320 -15.80 -5.22 -13.69
C LYS A 320 -15.10 -3.89 -13.54
N VAL A 321 -15.83 -2.80 -13.41
CA VAL A 321 -15.26 -1.45 -13.40
C VAL A 321 -15.77 -0.69 -12.20
N GLY A 322 -14.86 -0.29 -11.35
CA GLY A 322 -15.02 0.66 -10.28
C GLY A 322 -14.35 1.99 -10.63
N LEU A 323 -14.95 3.08 -10.20
CA LEU A 323 -14.38 4.42 -10.29
C LEU A 323 -14.17 4.95 -8.88
N PHE A 324 -13.13 5.75 -8.70
CA PHE A 324 -12.89 6.46 -7.46
C PHE A 324 -12.57 7.93 -7.70
N GLY A 325 -12.72 8.74 -6.67
CA GLY A 325 -12.27 10.11 -6.63
C GLY A 325 -12.17 10.63 -5.22
N ARG A 326 -11.15 11.44 -4.95
CA ARG A 326 -10.93 12.18 -3.71
C ARG A 326 -10.78 13.65 -3.99
N PHE A 327 -11.07 14.45 -3.01
CA PHE A 327 -10.81 15.88 -2.99
C PHE A 327 -10.62 16.32 -1.54
N GLY A 328 -9.55 17.06 -1.26
CA GLY A 328 -9.24 17.64 0.04
C GLY A 328 -9.02 19.15 -0.06
N TYR A 329 -9.42 19.87 0.99
CA TYR A 329 -9.08 21.25 1.25
C TYR A 329 -8.56 21.40 2.67
N HIS A 330 -7.40 22.02 2.82
CA HIS A 330 -6.64 22.10 4.05
C HIS A 330 -6.34 23.54 4.42
N ASN A 331 -6.04 23.79 5.69
CA ASN A 331 -5.68 25.11 6.17
C ASN A 331 -4.46 25.66 5.42
N GLU A 332 -4.69 26.66 4.56
CA GLU A 332 -3.65 27.27 3.73
C GLU A 332 -2.59 28.04 4.53
N GLU A 333 -2.85 28.35 5.80
CA GLU A 333 -1.87 29.06 6.63
C GLU A 333 -0.74 28.13 7.10
N VAL A 334 -0.99 26.79 7.20
CA VAL A 334 -0.03 25.83 7.76
C VAL A 334 0.38 24.71 6.83
N TYR A 335 -0.42 24.38 5.80
CA TYR A 335 -0.09 23.28 4.89
C TYR A 335 0.41 23.77 3.54
N GLU A 336 1.47 23.11 3.04
CA GLU A 336 2.07 23.37 1.73
C GLU A 336 1.14 23.00 0.57
N VAL A 337 0.15 22.12 0.81
CA VAL A 337 -0.83 21.66 -0.17
C VAL A 337 -2.24 21.98 0.30
N PRO A 338 -2.74 23.22 0.08
CA PRO A 338 -4.10 23.60 0.47
C PRO A 338 -5.20 22.88 -0.33
N TRP A 339 -4.91 22.37 -1.53
CA TRP A 339 -5.88 21.68 -2.39
C TRP A 339 -5.28 20.39 -2.96
N PHE A 340 -6.02 19.32 -2.77
CA PHE A 340 -5.71 18.01 -3.31
C PHE A 340 -6.92 17.42 -4.03
N TRP A 341 -6.67 16.65 -5.09
CA TRP A 341 -7.68 15.82 -5.73
C TRP A 341 -7.05 14.61 -6.39
N SER A 342 -7.77 13.47 -6.41
CA SER A 342 -7.41 12.30 -7.20
C SER A 342 -8.64 11.68 -7.85
N LEU A 343 -8.45 11.05 -9.01
CA LEU A 343 -9.48 10.38 -9.79
C LEU A 343 -8.90 9.13 -10.43
N GLY A 344 -9.68 8.06 -10.54
CA GLY A 344 -9.21 6.90 -11.26
C GLY A 344 -10.24 5.80 -11.41
N ALA A 345 -9.76 4.67 -11.88
CA ALA A 345 -10.56 3.48 -12.13
C ALA A 345 -9.77 2.20 -11.82
N ASN A 346 -10.51 1.21 -11.36
CA ASN A 346 -10.06 -0.18 -11.25
C ASN A 346 -10.89 -1.05 -12.22
N ILE A 347 -10.23 -1.96 -12.93
CA ILE A 347 -10.84 -2.85 -13.93
C ILE A 347 -10.42 -4.28 -13.65
N THR A 348 -11.36 -5.15 -13.26
CA THR A 348 -11.11 -6.56 -13.00
C THR A 348 -11.46 -7.40 -14.23
N GLY A 349 -10.59 -8.34 -14.61
CA GLY A 349 -10.86 -9.34 -15.67
C GLY A 349 -11.08 -8.74 -17.05
N LEU A 350 -10.28 -7.74 -17.44
CA LEU A 350 -10.31 -7.12 -18.77
C LEU A 350 -9.99 -8.17 -19.85
N ILE A 351 -9.02 -9.05 -19.58
CA ILE A 351 -8.62 -10.14 -20.46
C ILE A 351 -9.47 -11.37 -20.13
N PRO A 352 -10.29 -11.92 -21.07
CA PRO A 352 -11.23 -13.02 -20.77
C PRO A 352 -10.61 -14.28 -20.16
N SER A 353 -9.37 -14.62 -20.51
CA SER A 353 -8.64 -15.76 -19.96
C SER A 353 -8.00 -15.48 -18.59
N ARG A 354 -8.09 -14.25 -18.10
CA ARG A 354 -7.48 -13.71 -16.88
C ARG A 354 -8.55 -12.95 -16.08
N ALA A 355 -9.55 -13.69 -15.62
CA ALA A 355 -10.76 -13.09 -15.03
C ALA A 355 -10.52 -12.41 -13.68
N ASN A 356 -9.44 -12.76 -12.98
CA ASN A 356 -9.10 -12.24 -11.66
C ASN A 356 -8.01 -11.17 -11.70
N ASP A 357 -7.39 -10.91 -12.88
CA ASP A 357 -6.39 -9.87 -12.98
C ASP A 357 -7.02 -8.49 -12.86
N GLU A 358 -6.26 -7.55 -12.32
CA GLU A 358 -6.71 -6.18 -12.09
C GLU A 358 -5.81 -5.17 -12.78
N ILE A 359 -6.40 -4.08 -13.24
CA ILE A 359 -5.73 -2.92 -13.80
C ILE A 359 -6.26 -1.69 -13.06
N GLY A 360 -5.37 -0.91 -12.48
CA GLY A 360 -5.69 0.40 -11.95
C GLY A 360 -5.09 1.50 -12.81
N PHE A 361 -5.76 2.63 -12.85
CA PHE A 361 -5.24 3.87 -13.40
C PHE A 361 -5.75 5.06 -12.58
N GLY A 362 -4.84 5.94 -12.17
CA GLY A 362 -5.14 7.12 -11.37
C GLY A 362 -4.41 8.37 -11.88
N VAL A 363 -4.98 9.52 -11.62
CA VAL A 363 -4.38 10.83 -11.77
C VAL A 363 -4.73 11.68 -10.57
N ALA A 364 -3.75 12.40 -10.03
CA ALA A 364 -3.91 13.30 -8.90
C ALA A 364 -3.23 14.64 -9.16
N GLY A 365 -3.69 15.67 -8.44
CA GLY A 365 -3.08 16.99 -8.43
C GLY A 365 -3.02 17.54 -7.02
N LEU A 366 -1.84 17.98 -6.62
CA LEU A 366 -1.55 18.65 -5.37
C LEU A 366 -1.19 20.10 -5.69
N LYS A 367 -2.05 21.04 -5.34
CA LYS A 367 -1.82 22.48 -5.58
C LYS A 367 -0.88 23.00 -4.50
N ALA A 368 0.30 23.48 -4.91
CA ALA A 368 1.21 24.16 -4.00
C ALA A 368 0.56 25.41 -3.42
N ASN A 369 0.91 25.73 -2.20
CA ASN A 369 0.45 26.94 -1.50
C ASN A 369 0.95 28.20 -2.23
N ASP A 370 0.09 29.22 -2.34
CA ASP A 370 0.40 30.49 -3.03
C ASP A 370 1.49 31.31 -2.32
N ASP A 371 1.81 31.00 -1.05
CA ASP A 371 2.88 31.63 -0.27
C ASP A 371 4.25 30.93 -0.43
N LEU A 372 4.30 29.79 -1.11
CA LEU A 372 5.56 29.15 -1.50
C LEU A 372 6.22 29.88 -2.67
N PRO A 373 7.56 29.74 -2.85
CA PRO A 373 8.29 30.37 -3.95
C PRO A 373 7.77 29.99 -5.36
N GLU A 374 7.26 28.78 -5.51
CA GLU A 374 6.64 28.24 -6.71
C GLU A 374 5.27 27.67 -6.34
N ASP A 375 4.24 28.02 -7.12
CA ASP A 375 2.85 27.78 -6.77
C ASP A 375 2.05 27.00 -7.82
N ASP A 376 2.73 26.29 -8.74
CA ASP A 376 2.08 25.41 -9.70
C ASP A 376 1.54 24.14 -9.00
N THR A 377 0.87 23.28 -9.74
CA THR A 377 0.36 22.01 -9.26
C THR A 377 1.35 20.89 -9.57
N GLU A 378 1.71 20.08 -8.56
CA GLU A 378 2.35 18.79 -8.75
C GLU A 378 1.29 17.78 -9.19
N PHE A 379 1.54 17.06 -10.29
CA PHE A 379 0.64 16.03 -10.81
C PHE A 379 1.26 14.66 -10.70
N HIS A 380 0.48 13.70 -10.20
CA HIS A 380 0.80 12.29 -10.16
C HIS A 380 -0.07 11.51 -11.13
N LEU A 381 0.54 10.65 -11.92
CA LEU A 381 -0.14 9.65 -12.75
C LEU A 381 0.39 8.30 -12.32
N GLU A 382 -0.50 7.35 -12.03
CA GLU A 382 -0.12 5.99 -11.67
C GLU A 382 -0.96 4.98 -12.43
N GLY A 383 -0.37 3.86 -12.77
CA GLY A 383 -1.06 2.75 -13.40
C GLY A 383 -0.41 1.42 -13.09
N TYR A 384 -1.21 0.45 -12.64
CA TYR A 384 -0.73 -0.87 -12.31
C TYR A 384 -1.45 -1.99 -13.07
N TYR A 385 -0.77 -3.12 -13.21
CA TYR A 385 -1.33 -4.39 -13.66
C TYR A 385 -0.99 -5.48 -12.64
N LYS A 386 -2.01 -6.00 -11.94
CA LYS A 386 -1.92 -7.11 -10.99
C LYS A 386 -2.26 -8.42 -11.69
N LEU A 387 -1.26 -9.25 -11.87
CA LEU A 387 -1.34 -10.60 -12.42
C LEU A 387 -1.63 -11.60 -11.30
N VAL A 388 -2.85 -12.03 -11.14
CA VAL A 388 -3.26 -13.00 -10.12
C VAL A 388 -2.92 -14.41 -10.59
N LEU A 389 -1.94 -15.05 -9.97
CA LEU A 389 -1.46 -16.40 -10.34
C LEU A 389 -2.17 -17.50 -9.57
N SER A 390 -2.60 -17.24 -8.35
CA SER A 390 -3.41 -18.12 -7.50
C SER A 390 -4.15 -17.31 -6.45
N ASP A 391 -4.96 -17.94 -5.61
CA ASP A 391 -5.64 -17.28 -4.47
C ASP A 391 -4.65 -16.75 -3.41
N HIS A 392 -3.37 -17.15 -3.49
CA HIS A 392 -2.34 -16.80 -2.52
C HIS A 392 -1.12 -16.09 -3.13
N PHE A 393 -1.11 -15.85 -4.44
CA PHE A 393 0.06 -15.26 -5.07
C PHE A 393 -0.29 -14.39 -6.26
N ALA A 394 0.19 -13.15 -6.22
CA ALA A 394 0.08 -12.19 -7.31
C ALA A 394 1.44 -11.53 -7.64
N LEU A 395 1.55 -11.02 -8.86
CA LEU A 395 2.64 -10.18 -9.32
C LEU A 395 2.05 -8.88 -9.87
N THR A 396 2.55 -7.75 -9.41
CA THR A 396 2.11 -6.43 -9.87
C THR A 396 3.25 -5.68 -10.51
N SER A 397 2.98 -5.09 -11.68
CA SER A 397 3.84 -4.08 -12.30
C SER A 397 3.16 -2.75 -12.16
N ASP A 398 3.84 -1.78 -11.60
CA ASP A 398 3.37 -0.43 -11.37
C ASP A 398 4.24 0.59 -12.08
N PHE A 399 3.65 1.69 -12.56
CA PHE A 399 4.31 2.78 -13.26
C PHE A 399 3.74 4.11 -12.82
N GLN A 400 4.61 5.03 -12.47
CA GLN A 400 4.28 6.34 -11.97
C GLN A 400 4.98 7.43 -12.78
N TYR A 401 4.34 8.59 -12.88
CA TYR A 401 4.90 9.77 -13.52
C TYR A 401 4.47 11.03 -12.76
N VAL A 402 5.46 11.76 -12.24
CA VAL A 402 5.24 13.01 -11.52
C VAL A 402 5.69 14.17 -12.39
N VAL A 403 4.83 15.17 -12.50
CA VAL A 403 5.04 16.39 -13.27
C VAL A 403 5.04 17.58 -12.32
N ASN A 404 5.97 18.52 -12.52
CA ASN A 404 6.20 19.69 -11.68
C ASN A 404 6.40 19.32 -10.18
N PRO A 405 7.39 18.49 -9.82
CA PRO A 405 7.72 18.23 -8.43
C PRO A 405 7.79 19.51 -7.58
N LEU A 406 7.17 19.48 -6.38
CA LEU A 406 7.05 20.65 -5.47
C LEU A 406 6.31 21.88 -6.08
N GLY A 407 5.46 21.66 -7.08
CA GLY A 407 4.79 22.76 -7.80
C GLY A 407 5.72 23.65 -8.61
N ASP A 408 6.93 23.20 -8.92
CA ASP A 408 7.92 23.96 -9.69
C ASP A 408 8.12 23.37 -11.10
N SER A 409 7.64 24.07 -12.10
CA SER A 409 7.77 23.67 -13.51
C SER A 409 9.20 23.72 -14.06
N SER A 410 10.18 24.21 -13.28
CA SER A 410 11.60 24.16 -13.62
C SER A 410 12.29 22.89 -13.14
N ASN A 411 11.66 22.12 -12.24
CA ASN A 411 12.14 20.83 -11.79
C ASN A 411 11.96 19.77 -12.89
N ASP A 412 12.84 18.77 -12.90
CA ASP A 412 12.72 17.64 -13.82
C ASP A 412 11.53 16.75 -13.38
N ASP A 413 10.75 16.28 -14.35
CA ASP A 413 9.71 15.27 -14.09
C ASP A 413 10.34 13.95 -13.63
N VAL A 414 9.61 13.19 -12.80
CA VAL A 414 10.03 11.89 -12.29
C VAL A 414 9.21 10.79 -12.94
N PHE A 415 9.87 9.80 -13.52
CA PHE A 415 9.26 8.54 -13.93
C PHE A 415 9.74 7.43 -13.02
N ALA A 416 8.83 6.68 -12.39
CA ALA A 416 9.16 5.53 -11.56
C ALA A 416 8.46 4.26 -12.04
N GLY A 417 9.04 3.13 -11.72
CA GLY A 417 8.45 1.83 -11.99
C GLY A 417 8.76 0.84 -10.88
N MET A 418 7.77 0.02 -10.51
CA MET A 418 7.87 -0.97 -9.45
C MET A 418 7.41 -2.35 -9.92
N LEU A 419 8.04 -3.37 -9.36
CA LEU A 419 7.59 -4.77 -9.46
C LEU A 419 7.35 -5.27 -8.04
N LYS A 420 6.10 -5.72 -7.77
CA LYS A 420 5.69 -6.31 -6.48
C LYS A 420 5.41 -7.80 -6.65
N ALA A 421 5.78 -8.60 -5.65
CA ALA A 421 5.39 -10.00 -5.52
C ALA A 421 4.69 -10.18 -4.18
N GLU A 422 3.38 -10.45 -4.22
CA GLU A 422 2.50 -10.57 -3.07
C GLU A 422 2.22 -12.04 -2.78
N PHE A 423 2.35 -12.44 -1.53
CA PHE A 423 1.90 -13.73 -1.01
C PHE A 423 0.97 -13.49 0.19
N SER A 424 -0.22 -14.12 0.18
CA SER A 424 -1.22 -14.00 1.27
C SER A 424 -1.83 -15.35 1.64
N PHE A 425 -2.30 -15.52 2.86
CA PHE A 425 -2.96 -16.74 3.37
C PHE A 425 -4.08 -16.44 4.36
#